data_a736723e928f2a796ca7eabbec746eea
#
_entry.id   a736723e928f2a796ca7eabbec746eea
#
_cell.length_a   1.000
_cell.length_b   1.000
_cell.length_c   1.000
_cell.angle_alpha   90.00
_cell.angle_beta   90.00
_cell.angle_gamma   90.00
#
_symmetry.space_group_name_H-M   'P 1'
#
loop_
_entity.id
_entity.type
_entity.pdbx_description
1 polymer ?
#
loop_
_entity_poly.entity_id
_entity_poly.type
_entity_poly.pdbx_seq_one_letter_code
_entity_poly.pdbx_strand_id
1 'polypeptide(L)'
;MSNITEYKDIVAFHPGYYIADIIEDMGISQAEFAARMGTTPKTLSQLLSGQANISNDLAKKLSVMMGTSAEVWQRLQNTYDLKLIEIQQARDFEKQKEILKQIDYRYFVEVAALPQTRNVEEKIASLCAYFKVSDLKIMLRPDFLVSFRSGISDSSEKKVLNSRAWIQTAMNMAQEIETEPYNAERLKKRLPDLRKMTLQQPEFFLPEMRNIFAECGVAFVLLPHLKNSGVNGAVKWVNNERAVLAMNNRGLDADKFWFSLFHEIKHVFQHKVKTVFINSTAEEMIEYNNALEDEADQFAADYLIPPSELRRFAPTRYTSDEDIIEFARSIGIHPGIVAGRLQHDKIIPQSRCSKLKEKYIIESKKKREENDRGIPEKEMMPDRRNNTNLPCTDTH
;
A
#
# COMPACT_ATOMS: atom_id res chain seq x y z
N MET A 1 -36.88 -12.52 -14.94
CA MET A 1 -36.33 -11.29 -14.32
C MET A 1 -37.53 -10.34 -14.13
N SER A 2 -37.47 -9.49 -13.14
CA SER A 2 -38.57 -8.54 -12.86
C SER A 2 -38.39 -7.31 -13.74
N ASN A 3 -39.49 -6.77 -14.31
CA ASN A 3 -39.52 -5.48 -15.04
C ASN A 3 -39.17 -4.29 -14.14
N ILE A 4 -39.01 -4.52 -12.85
CA ILE A 4 -38.74 -3.52 -11.84
C ILE A 4 -37.45 -3.92 -11.15
N THR A 5 -36.50 -2.99 -11.08
CA THR A 5 -35.27 -3.13 -10.30
C THR A 5 -35.27 -2.04 -9.23
N GLU A 6 -35.12 -2.46 -7.98
CA GLU A 6 -35.15 -1.57 -6.81
C GLU A 6 -33.85 -1.69 -5.99
N TYR A 7 -33.37 -0.58 -5.51
CA TYR A 7 -32.29 -0.51 -4.53
C TYR A 7 -32.37 0.77 -3.70
N LYS A 8 -32.61 0.64 -2.39
CA LYS A 8 -32.94 1.76 -1.49
C LYS A 8 -34.14 2.56 -2.05
N ASP A 9 -34.00 3.86 -2.21
CA ASP A 9 -35.04 4.75 -2.72
C ASP A 9 -35.04 4.88 -4.25
N ILE A 10 -34.20 4.11 -4.96
CA ILE A 10 -34.07 4.17 -6.42
C ILE A 10 -34.84 3.00 -7.03
N VAL A 11 -35.80 3.33 -7.87
CA VAL A 11 -36.61 2.33 -8.59
C VAL A 11 -36.43 2.57 -10.09
N ALA A 12 -36.15 1.50 -10.82
CA ALA A 12 -36.05 1.48 -12.28
C ALA A 12 -37.14 0.61 -12.87
N PHE A 13 -38.08 1.23 -13.65
CA PHE A 13 -39.12 0.55 -14.38
C PHE A 13 -38.70 0.30 -15.81
N HIS A 14 -38.60 -0.97 -16.21
CA HIS A 14 -38.34 -1.32 -17.59
C HIS A 14 -39.54 -0.94 -18.46
N PRO A 15 -39.38 -0.41 -19.71
CA PRO A 15 -40.49 -0.06 -20.58
C PRO A 15 -41.49 -1.19 -20.82
N GLY A 16 -41.08 -2.44 -20.74
CA GLY A 16 -41.92 -3.62 -20.80
C GLY A 16 -43.03 -3.66 -19.72
N TYR A 17 -42.82 -2.97 -18.59
CA TYR A 17 -43.84 -2.81 -17.55
C TYR A 17 -45.07 -2.07 -18.11
N TYR A 18 -44.83 -0.90 -18.72
CA TYR A 18 -45.91 -0.11 -19.31
C TYR A 18 -46.62 -0.80 -20.50
N ILE A 19 -45.85 -1.59 -21.25
CA ILE A 19 -46.42 -2.38 -22.37
C ILE A 19 -47.31 -3.50 -21.82
N ALA A 20 -46.95 -4.11 -20.67
CA ALA A 20 -47.78 -5.11 -20.04
C ALA A 20 -49.15 -4.51 -19.59
N ASP A 21 -49.13 -3.32 -18.95
CA ASP A 21 -50.33 -2.60 -18.55
C ASP A 21 -51.23 -2.30 -19.78
N ILE A 22 -50.64 -1.85 -20.89
CA ILE A 22 -51.37 -1.58 -22.13
C ILE A 22 -52.02 -2.85 -22.70
N ILE A 23 -51.32 -3.98 -22.68
CA ILE A 23 -51.89 -5.28 -23.15
C ILE A 23 -53.09 -5.68 -22.29
N GLU A 24 -53.03 -5.47 -20.97
CA GLU A 24 -54.10 -5.74 -20.04
C GLU A 24 -55.31 -4.82 -20.31
N ASP A 25 -55.08 -3.50 -20.46
CA ASP A 25 -56.10 -2.52 -20.78
C ASP A 25 -56.80 -2.79 -22.13
N MET A 26 -56.06 -3.29 -23.11
CA MET A 26 -56.62 -3.70 -24.41
C MET A 26 -57.43 -5.00 -24.35
N GLY A 27 -57.32 -5.78 -23.30
CA GLY A 27 -58.00 -7.06 -23.13
C GLY A 27 -57.64 -8.12 -24.17
N ILE A 28 -56.40 -8.09 -24.72
CA ILE A 28 -55.93 -9.00 -25.75
C ILE A 28 -54.77 -9.90 -25.24
N SER A 29 -54.55 -11.00 -25.90
CA SER A 29 -53.42 -11.88 -25.55
C SER A 29 -52.07 -11.29 -26.01
N GLN A 30 -51.00 -11.66 -25.30
CA GLN A 30 -49.63 -11.29 -25.73
C GLN A 30 -49.29 -11.77 -27.15
N ALA A 31 -49.80 -12.93 -27.55
CA ALA A 31 -49.58 -13.44 -28.90
C ALA A 31 -50.30 -12.54 -29.94
N GLU A 32 -51.50 -12.07 -29.66
CA GLU A 32 -52.23 -11.16 -30.53
C GLU A 32 -51.58 -9.78 -30.59
N PHE A 33 -51.12 -9.26 -29.43
CA PHE A 33 -50.37 -7.99 -29.39
C PHE A 33 -49.08 -8.09 -30.22
N ALA A 34 -48.29 -9.18 -30.10
CA ALA A 34 -47.09 -9.43 -30.88
C ALA A 34 -47.38 -9.46 -32.39
N ALA A 35 -48.46 -10.13 -32.80
CA ALA A 35 -48.91 -10.17 -34.19
C ALA A 35 -49.28 -8.79 -34.72
N ARG A 36 -50.05 -8.00 -33.94
CA ARG A 36 -50.43 -6.60 -34.31
C ARG A 36 -49.21 -5.69 -34.41
N MET A 37 -48.22 -5.89 -33.52
CA MET A 37 -46.95 -5.15 -33.54
C MET A 37 -46.00 -5.62 -34.65
N GLY A 38 -46.31 -6.69 -35.37
CA GLY A 38 -45.41 -7.25 -36.37
C GLY A 38 -44.09 -7.76 -35.80
N THR A 39 -44.17 -8.45 -34.65
CA THR A 39 -43.03 -9.08 -33.97
C THR A 39 -43.36 -10.51 -33.56
N THR A 40 -42.39 -11.25 -33.01
CA THR A 40 -42.63 -12.60 -32.54
C THR A 40 -43.14 -12.61 -31.07
N PRO A 41 -43.95 -13.59 -30.66
CA PRO A 41 -44.30 -13.74 -29.24
C PRO A 41 -43.10 -13.87 -28.32
N LYS A 42 -42.02 -14.48 -28.80
CA LYS A 42 -40.73 -14.59 -28.05
C LYS A 42 -40.12 -13.21 -27.78
N THR A 43 -40.01 -12.37 -28.81
CA THR A 43 -39.47 -11.01 -28.69
C THR A 43 -40.29 -10.17 -27.74
N LEU A 44 -41.65 -10.24 -27.84
CA LEU A 44 -42.52 -9.54 -26.91
C LEU A 44 -42.36 -10.04 -25.48
N SER A 45 -42.31 -11.36 -25.26
CA SER A 45 -42.12 -11.94 -23.91
C SER A 45 -40.80 -11.51 -23.28
N GLN A 46 -39.70 -11.45 -24.07
CA GLN A 46 -38.42 -10.92 -23.60
C GLN A 46 -38.46 -9.43 -23.24
N LEU A 47 -39.21 -8.64 -24.03
CA LEU A 47 -39.41 -7.22 -23.77
C LEU A 47 -40.25 -7.04 -22.49
N LEU A 48 -41.35 -7.76 -22.34
CA LEU A 48 -42.23 -7.69 -21.17
C LEU A 48 -41.51 -8.16 -19.88
N SER A 49 -40.59 -9.09 -19.98
CA SER A 49 -39.79 -9.59 -18.84
C SER A 49 -38.53 -8.76 -18.54
N GLY A 50 -38.28 -7.68 -19.29
CA GLY A 50 -37.09 -6.85 -19.13
C GLY A 50 -35.80 -7.53 -19.60
N GLN A 51 -35.87 -8.60 -20.40
CA GLN A 51 -34.70 -9.29 -20.96
C GLN A 51 -34.24 -8.67 -22.29
N ALA A 52 -35.06 -7.88 -22.93
CA ALA A 52 -34.74 -7.18 -24.17
C ALA A 52 -35.08 -5.70 -24.07
N ASN A 53 -34.20 -4.83 -24.54
CA ASN A 53 -34.43 -3.39 -24.59
C ASN A 53 -35.33 -3.01 -25.78
N ILE A 54 -35.98 -1.84 -25.70
CA ILE A 54 -36.71 -1.27 -26.84
C ILE A 54 -35.72 -0.80 -27.89
N SER A 55 -35.63 -1.51 -29.02
CA SER A 55 -34.90 -1.07 -30.19
C SER A 55 -35.61 0.06 -30.94
N ASN A 56 -34.92 0.78 -31.83
CA ASN A 56 -35.49 1.81 -32.65
C ASN A 56 -36.64 1.27 -33.51
N ASP A 57 -36.56 0.03 -34.00
CA ASP A 57 -37.61 -0.63 -34.77
C ASP A 57 -38.88 -0.88 -33.90
N LEU A 58 -38.67 -1.42 -32.69
CA LEU A 58 -39.75 -1.64 -31.74
C LEU A 58 -40.40 -0.33 -31.30
N ALA A 59 -39.62 0.71 -31.04
CA ALA A 59 -40.13 2.05 -30.71
C ALA A 59 -40.99 2.62 -31.81
N LYS A 60 -40.56 2.45 -33.08
CA LYS A 60 -41.36 2.87 -34.22
C LYS A 60 -42.66 2.09 -34.37
N LYS A 61 -42.65 0.76 -34.22
CA LYS A 61 -43.82 -0.09 -34.27
C LYS A 61 -44.84 0.26 -33.17
N LEU A 62 -44.34 0.44 -31.93
CA LEU A 62 -45.16 0.89 -30.81
C LEU A 62 -45.76 2.28 -31.06
N SER A 63 -44.98 3.22 -31.64
CA SER A 63 -45.48 4.56 -31.93
C SER A 63 -46.65 4.56 -32.89
N VAL A 64 -46.57 3.76 -33.97
CA VAL A 64 -47.62 3.63 -34.98
C VAL A 64 -48.87 2.96 -34.37
N MET A 65 -48.68 1.90 -33.57
CA MET A 65 -49.77 1.13 -33.00
C MET A 65 -50.48 1.86 -31.89
N MET A 66 -49.74 2.61 -31.05
CA MET A 66 -50.30 3.30 -29.89
C MET A 66 -50.60 4.78 -30.06
N GLY A 67 -50.27 5.35 -31.22
CA GLY A 67 -50.46 6.79 -31.48
C GLY A 67 -49.50 7.71 -30.67
N THR A 68 -48.46 7.16 -30.08
CA THR A 68 -47.42 7.90 -29.34
C THR A 68 -46.22 8.17 -30.24
N SER A 69 -45.30 9.09 -29.86
CA SER A 69 -44.08 9.24 -30.63
C SER A 69 -43.05 8.12 -30.29
N ALA A 70 -42.21 7.72 -31.24
CA ALA A 70 -41.13 6.76 -31.00
C ALA A 70 -40.15 7.27 -29.96
N GLU A 71 -39.98 8.58 -29.84
CA GLU A 71 -39.13 9.24 -28.85
C GLU A 71 -39.57 9.00 -27.44
N VAL A 72 -40.90 8.85 -27.17
CA VAL A 72 -41.40 8.53 -25.82
C VAL A 72 -40.86 7.17 -25.37
N TRP A 73 -40.97 6.16 -26.22
CA TRP A 73 -40.47 4.82 -25.93
C TRP A 73 -38.95 4.78 -25.71
N GLN A 74 -38.18 5.54 -26.52
CA GLN A 74 -36.73 5.66 -26.35
C GLN A 74 -36.40 6.39 -25.06
N ARG A 75 -37.12 7.44 -24.69
CA ARG A 75 -36.93 8.14 -23.41
C ARG A 75 -37.19 7.23 -22.22
N LEU A 76 -38.20 6.39 -22.27
CA LEU A 76 -38.50 5.41 -21.23
C LEU A 76 -37.33 4.41 -21.08
N GLN A 77 -36.78 3.92 -22.20
CA GLN A 77 -35.60 3.04 -22.18
C GLN A 77 -34.37 3.74 -21.59
N ASN A 78 -34.07 4.94 -22.06
CA ASN A 78 -32.94 5.72 -21.54
C ASN A 78 -33.08 6.03 -20.05
N THR A 79 -34.28 6.35 -19.60
CA THR A 79 -34.54 6.59 -18.16
C THR A 79 -34.28 5.34 -17.34
N TYR A 80 -34.73 4.18 -17.82
CA TYR A 80 -34.46 2.89 -17.18
C TYR A 80 -32.97 2.60 -17.12
N ASP A 81 -32.25 2.76 -18.23
CA ASP A 81 -30.83 2.51 -18.32
C ASP A 81 -30.03 3.43 -17.38
N LEU A 82 -30.37 4.72 -17.30
CA LEU A 82 -29.77 5.66 -16.36
C LEU A 82 -30.04 5.28 -14.89
N LYS A 83 -31.26 4.82 -14.59
CA LYS A 83 -31.61 4.35 -13.23
C LYS A 83 -30.87 3.09 -12.85
N LEU A 84 -30.61 2.17 -13.78
CA LEU A 84 -29.76 1.01 -13.54
C LEU A 84 -28.32 1.40 -13.22
N ILE A 85 -27.76 2.39 -13.92
CA ILE A 85 -26.44 2.94 -13.63
C ILE A 85 -26.40 3.54 -12.23
N GLU A 86 -27.42 4.33 -11.85
CA GLU A 86 -27.55 4.94 -10.53
C GLU A 86 -27.60 3.86 -9.42
N ILE A 87 -28.39 2.82 -9.61
CA ILE A 87 -28.47 1.67 -8.69
C ILE A 87 -27.11 0.98 -8.56
N GLN A 88 -26.41 0.76 -9.68
CA GLN A 88 -25.09 0.12 -9.65
C GLN A 88 -24.06 0.99 -8.92
N GLN A 89 -24.04 2.29 -9.17
CA GLN A 89 -23.17 3.24 -8.46
C GLN A 89 -23.45 3.24 -6.94
N ALA A 90 -24.74 3.24 -6.54
CA ALA A 90 -25.11 3.18 -5.14
C ALA A 90 -24.65 1.87 -4.46
N ARG A 91 -24.78 0.73 -5.15
CA ARG A 91 -24.28 -0.57 -4.66
C ARG A 91 -22.75 -0.58 -4.55
N ASP A 92 -22.04 -0.05 -5.53
CA ASP A 92 -20.59 0.00 -5.53
C ASP A 92 -20.07 0.95 -4.45
N PHE A 93 -20.76 2.06 -4.22
CA PHE A 93 -20.42 2.97 -3.12
C PHE A 93 -20.54 2.30 -1.75
N GLU A 94 -21.60 1.51 -1.50
CA GLU A 94 -21.71 0.77 -0.24
C GLU A 94 -20.57 -0.24 -0.06
N LYS A 95 -20.17 -0.94 -1.12
CA LYS A 95 -19.00 -1.84 -1.06
C LYS A 95 -17.71 -1.08 -0.75
N GLN A 96 -17.52 0.09 -1.36
CA GLN A 96 -16.34 0.91 -1.08
C GLN A 96 -16.33 1.46 0.36
N LYS A 97 -17.50 1.74 0.96
CA LYS A 97 -17.60 2.08 2.38
C LYS A 97 -17.09 0.96 3.28
N GLU A 98 -17.45 -0.30 2.98
CA GLU A 98 -16.97 -1.45 3.77
C GLU A 98 -15.46 -1.62 3.64
N ILE A 99 -14.88 -1.37 2.47
CA ILE A 99 -13.42 -1.36 2.27
C ILE A 99 -12.78 -0.21 3.06
N LEU A 100 -13.36 1.00 3.00
CA LEU A 100 -12.84 2.16 3.74
C LEU A 100 -12.77 1.90 5.25
N LYS A 101 -13.73 1.17 5.84
CA LYS A 101 -13.71 0.79 7.27
C LYS A 101 -12.49 -0.07 7.64
N GLN A 102 -11.89 -0.76 6.68
CA GLN A 102 -10.72 -1.60 6.89
C GLN A 102 -9.40 -0.83 6.79
N ILE A 103 -9.43 0.40 6.24
CA ILE A 103 -8.27 1.29 6.04
C ILE A 103 -8.22 2.34 7.16
N ASP A 104 -7.06 2.56 7.75
CA ASP A 104 -6.84 3.70 8.65
C ASP A 104 -6.62 4.97 7.81
N TYR A 105 -7.70 5.70 7.49
CA TYR A 105 -7.64 6.92 6.70
C TYR A 105 -6.75 8.01 7.33
N ARG A 106 -6.68 8.06 8.68
CA ARG A 106 -5.85 9.03 9.39
C ARG A 106 -4.37 8.89 9.04
N TYR A 107 -3.91 7.66 8.84
CA TYR A 107 -2.55 7.40 8.37
C TYR A 107 -2.23 8.20 7.09
N PHE A 108 -3.15 8.22 6.12
CA PHE A 108 -2.94 8.92 4.84
C PHE A 108 -3.04 10.44 4.97
N VAL A 109 -3.83 10.95 5.92
CA VAL A 109 -3.82 12.39 6.26
C VAL A 109 -2.44 12.80 6.80
N GLU A 110 -1.84 11.96 7.65
CA GLU A 110 -0.55 12.25 8.28
C GLU A 110 0.65 12.02 7.33
N VAL A 111 0.63 10.95 6.54
CA VAL A 111 1.77 10.50 5.72
C VAL A 111 1.73 11.05 4.29
N ALA A 112 0.53 11.15 3.73
CA ALA A 112 0.30 11.51 2.33
C ALA A 112 -0.41 12.87 2.16
N ALA A 113 -0.60 13.62 3.24
CA ALA A 113 -1.26 14.93 3.25
C ALA A 113 -2.67 14.92 2.61
N LEU A 114 -3.41 13.81 2.73
CA LEU A 114 -4.78 13.76 2.24
C LEU A 114 -5.69 14.69 3.06
N PRO A 115 -6.83 15.15 2.48
CA PRO A 115 -7.75 16.05 3.17
C PRO A 115 -8.25 15.47 4.49
N GLN A 116 -8.25 16.29 5.54
CA GLN A 116 -8.85 15.92 6.83
C GLN A 116 -10.37 16.17 6.75
N THR A 117 -11.12 15.16 6.36
CA THR A 117 -12.57 15.26 6.18
C THR A 117 -13.34 14.20 6.97
N ARG A 118 -14.62 14.49 7.28
CA ARG A 118 -15.57 13.52 7.82
C ARG A 118 -16.46 12.91 6.72
N ASN A 119 -16.49 13.52 5.55
CA ASN A 119 -17.29 13.05 4.42
C ASN A 119 -16.72 11.74 3.88
N VAL A 120 -17.54 10.69 3.81
CA VAL A 120 -17.15 9.35 3.37
C VAL A 120 -16.85 9.31 1.87
N GLU A 121 -17.61 10.02 1.05
CA GLU A 121 -17.40 10.12 -0.40
C GLU A 121 -16.07 10.77 -0.72
N GLU A 122 -15.76 11.88 -0.03
CA GLU A 122 -14.50 12.59 -0.17
C GLU A 122 -13.30 11.73 0.26
N LYS A 123 -13.43 10.94 1.34
CA LYS A 123 -12.38 9.98 1.74
C LYS A 123 -12.13 8.93 0.68
N ILE A 124 -13.18 8.33 0.12
CA ILE A 124 -13.07 7.32 -0.94
C ILE A 124 -12.43 7.94 -2.17
N ALA A 125 -12.92 9.09 -2.63
CA ALA A 125 -12.37 9.80 -3.79
C ALA A 125 -10.88 10.14 -3.60
N SER A 126 -10.50 10.65 -2.41
CA SER A 126 -9.12 10.98 -2.08
C SER A 126 -8.20 9.74 -2.09
N LEU A 127 -8.66 8.62 -1.54
CA LEU A 127 -7.89 7.37 -1.57
C LEU A 127 -7.78 6.80 -2.98
N CYS A 128 -8.87 6.83 -3.76
CA CYS A 128 -8.83 6.38 -5.17
C CYS A 128 -7.85 7.20 -5.99
N ALA A 129 -7.87 8.52 -5.86
CA ALA A 129 -6.93 9.41 -6.54
C ALA A 129 -5.48 9.15 -6.09
N TYR A 130 -5.26 8.97 -4.80
CA TYR A 130 -3.94 8.71 -4.22
C TYR A 130 -3.36 7.37 -4.68
N PHE A 131 -4.17 6.32 -4.69
CA PHE A 131 -3.76 4.99 -5.16
C PHE A 131 -3.80 4.84 -6.69
N LYS A 132 -4.31 5.86 -7.41
CA LYS A 132 -4.50 5.84 -8.88
C LYS A 132 -5.37 4.66 -9.33
N VAL A 133 -6.46 4.42 -8.62
CA VAL A 133 -7.46 3.39 -8.93
C VAL A 133 -8.83 4.04 -9.14
N SER A 134 -9.65 3.47 -10.02
CA SER A 134 -11.02 3.96 -10.26
C SER A 134 -12.01 3.52 -9.17
N ASP A 135 -11.66 2.51 -8.37
CA ASP A 135 -12.47 1.95 -7.30
C ASP A 135 -11.56 1.25 -6.28
N LEU A 136 -11.85 1.40 -4.98
CA LEU A 136 -11.05 0.76 -3.92
C LEU A 136 -11.07 -0.77 -3.99
N LYS A 137 -12.09 -1.39 -4.61
CA LYS A 137 -12.16 -2.84 -4.82
C LYS A 137 -10.99 -3.37 -5.66
N ILE A 138 -10.42 -2.53 -6.52
CA ILE A 138 -9.26 -2.90 -7.34
C ILE A 138 -8.07 -3.29 -6.46
N MET A 139 -7.93 -2.67 -5.31
CA MET A 139 -6.85 -2.99 -4.36
C MET A 139 -6.96 -4.40 -3.76
N LEU A 140 -8.12 -5.03 -3.86
CA LEU A 140 -8.34 -6.42 -3.40
C LEU A 140 -8.12 -7.46 -4.50
N ARG A 141 -8.03 -7.04 -5.76
CA ARG A 141 -7.88 -7.95 -6.89
C ARG A 141 -6.54 -8.69 -6.84
N PRO A 142 -6.49 -10.01 -7.15
CA PRO A 142 -5.25 -10.79 -7.10
C PRO A 142 -4.13 -10.23 -7.99
N ASP A 143 -4.49 -9.61 -9.13
CA ASP A 143 -3.59 -9.03 -10.09
C ASP A 143 -3.08 -7.62 -9.71
N PHE A 144 -3.65 -7.00 -8.67
CA PHE A 144 -3.18 -5.70 -8.20
C PHE A 144 -1.86 -5.85 -7.43
N LEU A 145 -0.79 -5.21 -7.91
CA LEU A 145 0.54 -5.24 -7.32
C LEU A 145 1.16 -6.66 -7.20
N VAL A 146 0.91 -7.55 -8.18
CA VAL A 146 1.39 -8.96 -8.24
C VAL A 146 2.90 -9.12 -7.99
N SER A 147 3.69 -8.08 -8.12
CA SER A 147 5.16 -8.13 -8.00
C SER A 147 5.69 -8.00 -6.57
N PHE A 148 4.83 -8.09 -5.55
CA PHE A 148 5.25 -8.02 -4.15
C PHE A 148 5.44 -9.39 -3.55
N ARG A 149 6.66 -9.63 -3.07
CA ARG A 149 6.99 -10.71 -2.18
C ARG A 149 6.79 -10.21 -0.75
N SER A 150 5.73 -10.58 -0.15
CA SER A 150 5.55 -10.66 1.29
C SER A 150 4.69 -11.91 1.50
N GLY A 151 4.93 -12.70 2.53
CA GLY A 151 4.17 -13.92 2.86
C GLY A 151 2.68 -13.67 3.12
N ILE A 152 1.99 -13.05 2.14
CA ILE A 152 0.59 -12.59 2.22
C ILE A 152 -0.37 -13.71 1.78
N SER A 153 0.13 -14.84 1.27
CA SER A 153 -0.69 -15.86 0.61
C SER A 153 -1.83 -16.45 1.46
N ASP A 154 -1.75 -16.34 2.80
CA ASP A 154 -2.77 -16.90 3.72
C ASP A 154 -3.34 -15.82 4.67
N SER A 155 -3.48 -14.60 4.19
CA SER A 155 -3.80 -13.44 5.01
C SER A 155 -5.25 -12.99 4.84
N SER A 156 -5.84 -12.47 5.92
CA SER A 156 -7.17 -11.83 5.87
C SER A 156 -7.22 -10.70 4.83
N GLU A 157 -8.40 -10.48 4.21
CA GLU A 157 -8.65 -9.39 3.25
C GLU A 157 -8.14 -8.04 3.76
N LYS A 158 -8.38 -7.75 5.04
CA LYS A 158 -7.89 -6.53 5.70
C LYS A 158 -6.37 -6.41 5.69
N LYS A 159 -5.64 -7.51 5.90
CA LYS A 159 -4.17 -7.50 5.88
C LYS A 159 -3.66 -7.28 4.45
N VAL A 160 -4.25 -7.96 3.48
CA VAL A 160 -3.91 -7.79 2.05
C VAL A 160 -4.12 -6.35 1.62
N LEU A 161 -5.27 -5.77 1.95
CA LEU A 161 -5.64 -4.38 1.62
C LEU A 161 -4.63 -3.37 2.20
N ASN A 162 -4.34 -3.48 3.51
CA ASN A 162 -3.43 -2.55 4.17
C ASN A 162 -1.96 -2.74 3.75
N SER A 163 -1.54 -3.98 3.44
CA SER A 163 -0.22 -4.23 2.85
C SER A 163 -0.07 -3.49 1.53
N ARG A 164 -1.05 -3.65 0.63
CA ARG A 164 -1.05 -2.99 -0.69
C ARG A 164 -1.13 -1.48 -0.59
N ALA A 165 -1.94 -0.97 0.33
CA ALA A 165 -2.04 0.47 0.60
C ALA A 165 -0.70 1.05 1.07
N TRP A 166 -0.01 0.36 1.99
CA TRP A 166 1.30 0.77 2.48
C TRP A 166 2.36 0.74 1.36
N ILE A 167 2.36 -0.32 0.56
CA ILE A 167 3.27 -0.48 -0.56
C ILE A 167 3.04 0.59 -1.63
N GLN A 168 1.77 0.86 -2.00
CA GLN A 168 1.48 1.92 -2.96
C GLN A 168 1.90 3.30 -2.43
N THR A 169 1.79 3.53 -1.12
CA THR A 169 2.32 4.74 -0.48
C THR A 169 3.83 4.85 -0.66
N ALA A 170 4.57 3.75 -0.42
CA ALA A 170 6.00 3.72 -0.66
C ALA A 170 6.36 4.01 -2.13
N MET A 171 5.59 3.46 -3.07
CA MET A 171 5.78 3.70 -4.51
C MET A 171 5.55 5.16 -4.89
N ASN A 172 4.49 5.79 -4.32
CA ASN A 172 4.21 7.21 -4.57
C ASN A 172 5.35 8.09 -4.04
N MET A 173 5.82 7.83 -2.82
CA MET A 173 6.94 8.58 -2.22
C MET A 173 8.26 8.37 -2.99
N ALA A 174 8.49 7.17 -3.51
CA ALA A 174 9.68 6.87 -4.29
C ALA A 174 9.74 7.63 -5.62
N GLN A 175 8.61 8.12 -6.16
CA GLN A 175 8.60 8.90 -7.41
C GLN A 175 9.38 10.20 -7.30
N GLU A 176 9.47 10.78 -6.08
CA GLU A 176 10.18 12.04 -5.80
C GLU A 176 11.68 11.82 -5.52
N ILE A 177 12.16 10.57 -5.48
CA ILE A 177 13.57 10.25 -5.19
C ILE A 177 14.30 10.04 -6.50
N GLU A 178 15.24 10.89 -6.82
CA GLU A 178 16.13 10.70 -7.96
C GLU A 178 17.16 9.60 -7.67
N THR A 179 17.45 8.74 -8.66
CA THR A 179 18.42 7.66 -8.54
C THR A 179 19.21 7.51 -9.83
N GLU A 180 20.48 7.09 -9.70
CA GLU A 180 21.26 6.59 -10.83
C GLU A 180 20.63 5.29 -11.38
N PRO A 181 21.02 4.84 -12.58
CA PRO A 181 20.65 3.52 -13.08
C PRO A 181 21.18 2.41 -12.16
N TYR A 182 20.36 1.37 -11.95
CA TYR A 182 20.68 0.27 -11.06
C TYR A 182 21.98 -0.45 -11.44
N ASN A 183 22.84 -0.60 -10.44
CA ASN A 183 24.11 -1.30 -10.58
C ASN A 183 24.35 -2.24 -9.41
N ALA A 184 24.16 -3.55 -9.65
CA ALA A 184 24.32 -4.59 -8.63
C ALA A 184 25.74 -4.67 -8.05
N GLU A 185 26.78 -4.49 -8.88
CA GLU A 185 28.17 -4.53 -8.42
C GLU A 185 28.51 -3.32 -7.56
N ARG A 186 27.98 -2.15 -7.88
CA ARG A 186 28.10 -0.95 -7.03
C ARG A 186 27.44 -1.20 -5.68
N LEU A 187 26.20 -1.74 -5.66
CA LEU A 187 25.51 -2.04 -4.42
C LEU A 187 26.27 -3.07 -3.57
N LYS A 188 26.80 -4.15 -4.18
CA LYS A 188 27.64 -5.13 -3.47
C LYS A 188 28.86 -4.49 -2.82
N LYS A 189 29.53 -3.58 -3.52
CA LYS A 189 30.70 -2.87 -2.99
C LYS A 189 30.37 -1.95 -1.81
N ARG A 190 29.14 -1.45 -1.73
CA ARG A 190 28.65 -0.55 -0.66
C ARG A 190 28.07 -1.29 0.55
N LEU A 191 27.85 -2.62 0.46
CA LEU A 191 27.32 -3.40 1.60
C LEU A 191 28.17 -3.30 2.88
N PRO A 192 29.53 -3.30 2.83
CA PRO A 192 30.35 -3.13 4.03
C PRO A 192 30.13 -1.76 4.71
N ASP A 193 29.87 -0.70 3.93
CA ASP A 193 29.58 0.62 4.47
C ASP A 193 28.23 0.62 5.19
N LEU A 194 27.19 0.05 4.55
CA LEU A 194 25.86 -0.13 5.18
C LEU A 194 25.96 -0.95 6.48
N ARG A 195 26.80 -2.00 6.51
CA ARG A 195 27.00 -2.81 7.72
C ARG A 195 27.66 -2.01 8.85
N LYS A 196 28.64 -1.14 8.57
CA LYS A 196 29.27 -0.26 9.55
C LYS A 196 28.29 0.74 10.16
N MET A 197 27.24 1.15 9.44
CA MET A 197 26.22 2.06 9.93
C MET A 197 25.42 1.48 11.10
N THR A 198 25.50 0.18 11.36
CA THR A 198 24.89 -0.45 12.56
C THR A 198 25.42 0.15 13.87
N LEU A 199 26.57 0.81 13.85
CA LEU A 199 27.19 1.48 15.00
C LEU A 199 26.80 2.95 15.15
N GLN A 200 25.96 3.47 14.24
CA GLN A 200 25.57 4.88 14.20
C GLN A 200 24.11 5.06 14.61
N GLN A 201 23.77 6.28 15.03
CA GLN A 201 22.39 6.69 15.30
C GLN A 201 21.65 7.04 13.99
N PRO A 202 20.30 6.91 13.97
CA PRO A 202 19.49 7.13 12.77
C PRO A 202 19.68 8.50 12.10
N GLU A 203 19.89 9.56 12.88
CA GLU A 203 20.13 10.92 12.35
C GLU A 203 21.38 11.00 11.48
N PHE A 204 22.39 10.15 11.72
CA PHE A 204 23.64 10.11 10.95
C PHE A 204 23.55 9.11 9.79
N PHE A 205 23.09 7.88 10.04
CA PHE A 205 23.12 6.85 9.01
C PHE A 205 22.02 6.98 7.96
N LEU A 206 20.82 7.51 8.30
CA LEU A 206 19.71 7.55 7.34
C LEU A 206 19.97 8.44 6.12
N PRO A 207 20.55 9.65 6.25
CA PRO A 207 20.91 10.46 5.08
C PRO A 207 21.95 9.77 4.20
N GLU A 208 23.02 9.22 4.80
CA GLU A 208 24.07 8.52 4.08
C GLU A 208 23.56 7.25 3.38
N MET A 209 22.73 6.46 4.07
CA MET A 209 22.09 5.27 3.51
C MET A 209 21.23 5.61 2.27
N ARG A 210 20.45 6.70 2.33
CA ARG A 210 19.65 7.17 1.18
C ARG A 210 20.52 7.50 -0.01
N ASN A 211 21.64 8.20 0.22
CA ASN A 211 22.60 8.54 -0.84
C ASN A 211 23.22 7.29 -1.46
N ILE A 212 23.69 6.33 -0.64
CA ILE A 212 24.26 5.07 -1.12
C ILE A 212 23.25 4.32 -2.00
N PHE A 213 22.01 4.17 -1.55
CA PHE A 213 20.99 3.49 -2.34
C PHE A 213 20.67 4.23 -3.63
N ALA A 214 20.55 5.57 -3.61
CA ALA A 214 20.29 6.38 -4.79
C ALA A 214 21.41 6.25 -5.84
N GLU A 215 22.69 6.30 -5.43
CA GLU A 215 23.85 6.04 -6.27
C GLU A 215 23.83 4.63 -6.89
N CYS A 216 23.19 3.67 -6.23
CA CYS A 216 23.09 2.28 -6.71
C CYS A 216 21.82 1.99 -7.53
N GLY A 217 20.96 2.98 -7.77
CA GLY A 217 19.71 2.81 -8.54
C GLY A 217 18.56 2.26 -7.70
N VAL A 218 18.59 2.45 -6.38
CA VAL A 218 17.57 2.00 -5.44
C VAL A 218 16.97 3.20 -4.72
N ALA A 219 15.68 3.47 -4.92
CA ALA A 219 14.96 4.49 -4.17
C ALA A 219 14.61 3.92 -2.77
N PHE A 220 15.32 4.38 -1.74
CA PHE A 220 15.09 3.96 -0.36
C PHE A 220 14.02 4.83 0.29
N VAL A 221 12.93 4.20 0.75
CA VAL A 221 11.80 4.84 1.41
C VAL A 221 11.64 4.27 2.82
N LEU A 222 11.69 5.14 3.83
CA LEU A 222 11.34 4.80 5.19
C LEU A 222 10.04 5.52 5.55
N LEU A 223 8.98 4.76 5.85
CA LEU A 223 7.66 5.31 6.15
C LEU A 223 7.04 4.67 7.41
N PRO A 224 6.08 5.38 8.06
CA PRO A 224 5.42 4.85 9.24
C PRO A 224 4.71 3.54 8.96
N HIS A 225 4.61 2.70 9.99
CA HIS A 225 3.85 1.47 9.93
C HIS A 225 2.35 1.74 9.76
N LEU A 226 1.73 1.17 8.73
CA LEU A 226 0.27 1.16 8.61
C LEU A 226 -0.30 -0.02 9.40
N LYS A 227 -1.25 0.26 10.28
CA LYS A 227 -1.92 -0.76 11.11
C LYS A 227 -2.50 -1.86 10.23
N ASN A 228 -2.31 -3.10 10.63
CA ASN A 228 -2.74 -4.32 9.92
C ASN A 228 -2.06 -4.57 8.57
N SER A 229 -1.02 -3.84 8.17
CA SER A 229 -0.30 -4.16 6.93
C SER A 229 0.51 -5.45 7.03
N GLY A 230 1.09 -5.73 8.20
CA GLY A 230 1.93 -6.92 8.41
C GLY A 230 3.24 -6.92 7.62
N VAL A 231 3.59 -5.80 6.97
CA VAL A 231 4.80 -5.65 6.13
C VAL A 231 5.88 -4.94 6.94
N ASN A 232 7.08 -5.50 7.02
CA ASN A 232 8.25 -4.86 7.65
C ASN A 232 9.12 -4.14 6.62
N GLY A 233 9.27 -4.71 5.44
CA GLY A 233 9.93 -4.14 4.28
C GLY A 233 9.29 -4.64 3.00
N ALA A 234 9.64 -4.04 1.88
CA ALA A 234 9.20 -4.48 0.56
C ALA A 234 10.14 -3.97 -0.52
N VAL A 235 10.40 -4.79 -1.53
CA VAL A 235 11.13 -4.40 -2.73
C VAL A 235 10.20 -4.45 -3.93
N LYS A 236 10.21 -3.40 -4.75
CA LYS A 236 9.55 -3.38 -6.05
C LYS A 236 10.44 -2.80 -7.12
N TRP A 237 10.49 -3.49 -8.24
CA TRP A 237 11.13 -2.99 -9.45
C TRP A 237 10.14 -2.15 -10.26
N VAL A 238 10.54 -0.92 -10.57
CA VAL A 238 9.78 -0.02 -11.44
C VAL A 238 10.05 -0.38 -12.89
N ASN A 239 11.31 -0.60 -13.21
CA ASN A 239 11.84 -1.07 -14.49
C ASN A 239 13.19 -1.78 -14.24
N ASN A 240 13.91 -2.15 -15.29
CA ASN A 240 15.21 -2.85 -15.16
C ASN A 240 16.35 -1.98 -14.58
N GLU A 241 16.13 -0.68 -14.50
CA GLU A 241 17.14 0.30 -14.06
C GLU A 241 16.83 0.91 -12.70
N ARG A 242 15.66 0.61 -12.11
CA ARG A 242 15.24 1.22 -10.86
C ARG A 242 14.45 0.29 -9.97
N ALA A 243 14.93 0.12 -8.76
CA ALA A 243 14.23 -0.56 -7.67
C ALA A 243 13.75 0.44 -6.61
N VAL A 244 12.66 0.10 -5.91
CA VAL A 244 12.21 0.75 -4.68
C VAL A 244 12.40 -0.24 -3.54
N LEU A 245 13.12 0.17 -2.50
CA LEU A 245 13.27 -0.55 -1.25
C LEU A 245 12.57 0.26 -0.15
N ALA A 246 11.46 -0.26 0.35
CA ALA A 246 10.68 0.38 1.39
C ALA A 246 10.85 -0.35 2.72
N MET A 247 11.06 0.41 3.80
CA MET A 247 11.12 -0.10 5.18
C MET A 247 10.09 0.62 6.04
N ASN A 248 9.50 -0.09 7.01
CA ASN A 248 8.66 0.55 8.00
C ASN A 248 9.44 0.82 9.29
N ASN A 249 8.90 1.71 10.12
CA ASN A 249 9.46 2.05 11.41
C ASN A 249 8.84 1.27 12.59
N ARG A 250 8.19 0.12 12.32
CA ARG A 250 7.54 -0.69 13.37
C ARG A 250 8.57 -1.42 14.22
N GLY A 251 8.39 -1.28 15.55
CA GLY A 251 9.16 -2.05 16.51
C GLY A 251 10.66 -1.79 16.47
N LEU A 252 11.07 -0.63 16.11
CA LEU A 252 12.39 0.02 15.96
C LEU A 252 13.56 -0.52 16.79
N ASP A 253 13.49 -1.82 17.17
CA ASP A 253 14.65 -2.51 17.69
C ASP A 253 15.72 -2.56 16.58
N ALA A 254 16.90 -2.04 16.86
CA ALA A 254 17.99 -1.92 15.90
C ALA A 254 18.31 -3.26 15.20
N ASP A 255 18.29 -4.37 15.94
CA ASP A 255 18.51 -5.70 15.42
C ASP A 255 17.52 -6.08 14.32
N LYS A 256 16.22 -5.81 14.54
CA LYS A 256 15.17 -6.11 13.57
C LYS A 256 15.25 -5.21 12.34
N PHE A 257 15.55 -3.91 12.55
CA PHE A 257 15.70 -2.97 11.44
C PHE A 257 16.84 -3.40 10.50
N TRP A 258 18.02 -3.69 11.05
CA TRP A 258 19.17 -4.08 10.24
C TRP A 258 19.01 -5.44 9.58
N PHE A 259 18.44 -6.42 10.30
CA PHE A 259 18.12 -7.71 9.70
C PHE A 259 17.17 -7.56 8.52
N SER A 260 16.04 -6.86 8.71
CA SER A 260 15.06 -6.62 7.64
C SER A 260 15.68 -5.83 6.48
N LEU A 261 16.55 -4.86 6.73
CA LEU A 261 17.21 -4.11 5.66
C LEU A 261 18.07 -5.03 4.77
N PHE A 262 18.91 -5.89 5.36
CA PHE A 262 19.75 -6.81 4.60
C PHE A 262 18.92 -7.90 3.90
N HIS A 263 17.82 -8.34 4.50
CA HIS A 263 16.84 -9.21 3.86
C HIS A 263 16.25 -8.56 2.59
N GLU A 264 15.79 -7.31 2.68
CA GLU A 264 15.25 -6.58 1.52
C GLU A 264 16.34 -6.29 0.46
N ILE A 265 17.57 -6.01 0.86
CA ILE A 265 18.69 -5.87 -0.09
C ILE A 265 18.88 -7.16 -0.91
N LYS A 266 18.76 -8.33 -0.29
CA LYS A 266 18.84 -9.60 -1.02
C LYS A 266 17.73 -9.72 -2.06
N HIS A 267 16.51 -9.28 -1.76
CA HIS A 267 15.43 -9.23 -2.75
C HIS A 267 15.72 -8.27 -3.91
N VAL A 268 16.46 -7.19 -3.69
CA VAL A 268 16.97 -6.35 -4.80
C VAL A 268 17.87 -7.16 -5.73
N PHE A 269 18.76 -8.00 -5.20
CA PHE A 269 19.66 -8.84 -6.03
C PHE A 269 18.92 -9.98 -6.75
N GLN A 270 17.79 -10.44 -6.22
CA GLN A 270 17.02 -11.56 -6.80
C GLN A 270 16.15 -11.18 -8.00
N HIS A 271 16.19 -9.94 -8.47
CA HIS A 271 15.31 -9.43 -9.55
C HIS A 271 15.37 -10.26 -10.84
N LYS A 272 16.55 -10.63 -11.32
CA LYS A 272 16.75 -11.32 -12.60
C LYS A 272 16.23 -12.75 -12.62
N VAL A 273 15.97 -13.35 -11.46
CA VAL A 273 15.50 -14.73 -11.35
C VAL A 273 14.00 -14.86 -11.65
N LYS A 274 13.23 -13.76 -11.61
CA LYS A 274 11.77 -13.77 -11.87
C LYS A 274 11.35 -14.05 -13.31
N THR A 275 12.23 -13.87 -14.29
CA THR A 275 11.90 -13.95 -15.73
C THR A 275 11.78 -15.37 -16.26
N VAL A 276 12.09 -16.39 -15.46
CA VAL A 276 12.23 -17.79 -15.94
C VAL A 276 10.94 -18.62 -15.82
N PHE A 277 9.91 -18.15 -15.06
CA PHE A 277 8.76 -18.98 -14.65
C PHE A 277 7.42 -18.62 -15.30
N ILE A 278 7.38 -18.42 -16.62
CA ILE A 278 6.12 -18.14 -17.33
C ILE A 278 5.17 -19.37 -17.35
N ASN A 279 5.65 -20.58 -17.05
CA ASN A 279 4.89 -21.83 -17.15
C ASN A 279 4.81 -22.67 -15.86
N SER A 280 5.06 -22.07 -14.66
CA SER A 280 5.06 -22.82 -13.40
C SER A 280 3.65 -22.96 -12.81
N THR A 281 3.40 -24.09 -12.13
CA THR A 281 2.16 -24.28 -11.33
C THR A 281 2.14 -23.38 -10.10
N ALA A 282 0.95 -23.21 -9.48
CA ALA A 282 0.83 -22.39 -8.26
C ALA A 282 1.67 -22.96 -7.10
N GLU A 283 1.78 -24.29 -7.00
CA GLU A 283 2.56 -25.00 -5.98
C GLU A 283 4.07 -24.75 -6.17
N GLU A 284 4.58 -24.89 -7.39
CA GLU A 284 5.97 -24.60 -7.73
C GLU A 284 6.33 -23.15 -7.47
N MET A 285 5.39 -22.21 -7.70
CA MET A 285 5.60 -20.79 -7.38
C MET A 285 5.68 -20.53 -5.88
N ILE A 286 4.89 -21.25 -5.07
CA ILE A 286 4.92 -21.12 -3.60
C ILE A 286 6.25 -21.63 -3.06
N GLU A 287 6.67 -22.84 -3.48
CA GLU A 287 7.93 -23.45 -3.07
C GLU A 287 9.13 -22.58 -3.46
N TYR A 288 9.14 -22.07 -4.68
CA TYR A 288 10.17 -21.16 -5.15
C TYR A 288 10.21 -19.84 -4.36
N ASN A 289 9.05 -19.24 -4.04
CA ASN A 289 9.00 -18.04 -3.22
C ASN A 289 9.55 -18.30 -1.82
N ASN A 290 9.22 -19.42 -1.19
CA ASN A 290 9.76 -19.80 0.12
C ASN A 290 11.28 -19.94 0.08
N ALA A 291 11.84 -20.59 -0.95
CA ALA A 291 13.28 -20.72 -1.12
C ALA A 291 13.99 -19.37 -1.26
N LEU A 292 13.35 -18.38 -1.88
CA LEU A 292 13.91 -17.02 -1.99
C LEU A 292 13.84 -16.23 -0.67
N GLU A 293 12.79 -16.45 0.13
CA GLU A 293 12.70 -15.89 1.48
C GLU A 293 13.79 -16.49 2.39
N ASP A 294 13.97 -17.83 2.36
CA ASP A 294 15.01 -18.52 3.11
C ASP A 294 16.42 -18.02 2.71
N GLU A 295 16.65 -17.82 1.41
CA GLU A 295 17.90 -17.26 0.91
C GLU A 295 18.10 -15.81 1.38
N ALA A 296 17.04 -15.01 1.49
CA ALA A 296 17.12 -13.64 1.98
C ALA A 296 17.39 -13.59 3.49
N ASP A 297 16.75 -14.46 4.26
CA ASP A 297 16.99 -14.59 5.70
C ASP A 297 18.42 -15.05 5.98
N GLN A 298 18.90 -16.08 5.25
CA GLN A 298 20.26 -16.58 5.39
C GLN A 298 21.29 -15.50 5.02
N PHE A 299 21.06 -14.77 3.92
CA PHE A 299 21.94 -13.66 3.51
C PHE A 299 22.01 -12.58 4.59
N ALA A 300 20.87 -12.13 5.13
CA ALA A 300 20.84 -11.12 6.17
C ALA A 300 21.60 -11.57 7.42
N ALA A 301 21.34 -12.81 7.85
CA ALA A 301 21.98 -13.41 9.02
C ALA A 301 23.51 -13.51 8.86
N ASP A 302 23.96 -14.06 7.72
CA ASP A 302 25.38 -14.32 7.46
C ASP A 302 26.17 -13.04 7.14
N TYR A 303 25.52 -12.05 6.51
CA TYR A 303 26.19 -10.79 6.22
C TYR A 303 26.39 -9.94 7.47
N LEU A 304 25.40 -9.90 8.37
CA LEU A 304 25.53 -9.21 9.65
C LEU A 304 26.53 -9.91 10.56
N ILE A 305 26.44 -11.23 10.69
CA ILE A 305 27.33 -12.04 11.55
C ILE A 305 27.86 -13.21 10.73
N PRO A 306 29.10 -13.14 10.19
CA PRO A 306 29.65 -14.22 9.40
C PRO A 306 29.65 -15.55 10.16
N PRO A 307 29.23 -16.67 9.53
CA PRO A 307 29.13 -17.98 10.19
C PRO A 307 30.45 -18.47 10.81
N SER A 308 31.58 -18.13 10.19
CA SER A 308 32.93 -18.45 10.74
C SER A 308 33.19 -17.74 12.06
N GLU A 309 32.80 -16.47 12.17
CA GLU A 309 32.94 -15.66 13.38
C GLU A 309 32.03 -16.16 14.50
N LEU A 310 30.75 -16.46 14.16
CA LEU A 310 29.80 -17.00 15.11
C LEU A 310 30.25 -18.37 15.68
N ARG A 311 30.78 -19.25 14.80
CA ARG A 311 31.37 -20.52 15.24
C ARG A 311 32.59 -20.33 16.15
N ARG A 312 33.44 -19.34 15.85
CA ARG A 312 34.61 -19.02 16.67
C ARG A 312 34.21 -18.48 18.04
N PHE A 313 33.16 -17.66 18.09
CA PHE A 313 32.61 -17.14 19.34
C PHE A 313 32.02 -18.25 20.20
N ALA A 314 31.48 -19.32 19.60
CA ALA A 314 30.91 -20.50 20.26
C ALA A 314 29.94 -20.17 21.41
N PRO A 315 28.88 -19.34 21.19
CA PRO A 315 28.02 -18.87 22.25
C PRO A 315 27.24 -20.02 22.90
N THR A 316 26.98 -19.89 24.19
CA THR A 316 26.18 -20.84 24.98
C THR A 316 25.01 -20.12 25.63
N ARG A 317 24.11 -20.90 26.29
CA ARG A 317 22.99 -20.31 27.05
C ARG A 317 23.48 -19.43 28.24
N TYR A 318 24.74 -19.52 28.60
CA TYR A 318 25.36 -18.77 29.70
C TYR A 318 26.18 -17.56 29.21
N THR A 319 26.30 -17.34 27.92
CA THR A 319 27.00 -16.20 27.34
C THR A 319 26.54 -14.88 27.97
N SER A 320 27.49 -14.11 28.52
CA SER A 320 27.21 -12.86 29.24
C SER A 320 26.98 -11.67 28.29
N ASP A 321 26.51 -10.54 28.84
CA ASP A 321 26.38 -9.28 28.09
C ASP A 321 27.76 -8.79 27.66
N GLU A 322 28.81 -8.95 28.50
CA GLU A 322 30.20 -8.59 28.24
C GLU A 322 30.78 -9.39 27.07
N ASP A 323 30.56 -10.70 27.02
CA ASP A 323 31.00 -11.57 25.92
C ASP A 323 30.38 -11.12 24.59
N ILE A 324 29.08 -10.77 24.61
CA ILE A 324 28.36 -10.27 23.43
C ILE A 324 28.93 -8.93 22.95
N ILE A 325 29.23 -8.01 23.89
CA ILE A 325 29.78 -6.69 23.56
C ILE A 325 31.19 -6.84 22.96
N GLU A 326 32.04 -7.68 23.55
CA GLU A 326 33.38 -7.93 23.06
C GLU A 326 33.36 -8.57 21.66
N PHE A 327 32.53 -9.59 21.47
CA PHE A 327 32.36 -10.21 20.18
C PHE A 327 31.82 -9.22 19.12
N ALA A 328 30.77 -8.46 19.42
CA ALA A 328 30.23 -7.45 18.51
C ALA A 328 31.27 -6.43 18.09
N ARG A 329 32.10 -5.97 19.05
CA ARG A 329 33.22 -5.05 18.80
C ARG A 329 34.25 -5.69 17.87
N SER A 330 34.61 -6.96 18.07
CA SER A 330 35.61 -7.68 17.26
C SER A 330 35.21 -7.79 15.78
N ILE A 331 33.89 -7.89 15.51
CA ILE A 331 33.34 -8.00 14.16
C ILE A 331 32.74 -6.69 13.61
N GLY A 332 32.79 -5.60 14.38
CA GLY A 332 32.42 -4.24 13.98
C GLY A 332 30.93 -4.05 13.71
N ILE A 333 30.05 -4.52 14.61
CA ILE A 333 28.61 -4.30 14.57
C ILE A 333 28.05 -3.94 15.96
N HIS A 334 26.78 -3.47 15.99
CA HIS A 334 26.11 -3.17 17.25
C HIS A 334 25.81 -4.43 18.06
N PRO A 335 26.07 -4.48 19.40
CA PRO A 335 25.89 -5.67 20.22
C PRO A 335 24.43 -6.16 20.28
N GLY A 336 23.46 -5.26 20.12
CA GLY A 336 22.03 -5.63 20.03
C GLY A 336 21.72 -6.57 18.87
N ILE A 337 22.46 -6.49 17.75
CA ILE A 337 22.29 -7.39 16.60
C ILE A 337 22.75 -8.80 16.97
N VAL A 338 23.88 -8.93 17.68
CA VAL A 338 24.36 -10.23 18.19
C VAL A 338 23.35 -10.82 19.17
N ALA A 339 22.89 -10.02 20.14
CA ALA A 339 21.87 -10.46 21.09
C ALA A 339 20.60 -10.93 20.38
N GLY A 340 20.12 -10.17 19.38
CA GLY A 340 18.96 -10.53 18.54
C GLY A 340 19.15 -11.86 17.82
N ARG A 341 20.32 -12.09 17.24
CA ARG A 341 20.68 -13.34 16.56
C ARG A 341 20.68 -14.52 17.51
N LEU A 342 21.32 -14.41 18.68
CA LEU A 342 21.38 -15.49 19.66
C LEU A 342 19.99 -15.84 20.23
N GLN A 343 19.12 -14.86 20.40
CA GLN A 343 17.73 -15.06 20.80
C GLN A 343 16.90 -15.75 19.70
N HIS A 344 17.09 -15.35 18.44
CA HIS A 344 16.42 -15.97 17.29
C HIS A 344 16.83 -17.45 17.16
N ASP A 345 18.12 -17.75 17.26
CA ASP A 345 18.67 -19.10 17.16
C ASP A 345 18.40 -19.94 18.44
N LYS A 346 17.66 -19.36 19.41
CA LYS A 346 17.30 -20.00 20.70
C LYS A 346 18.52 -20.42 21.54
N ILE A 347 19.67 -19.81 21.32
CA ILE A 347 20.89 -20.04 22.11
C ILE A 347 20.73 -19.39 23.48
N ILE A 348 20.15 -18.17 23.52
CA ILE A 348 19.80 -17.49 24.77
C ILE A 348 18.29 -17.21 24.84
N PRO A 349 17.69 -17.14 26.05
CA PRO A 349 16.27 -16.77 26.17
C PRO A 349 15.99 -15.35 25.73
N GLN A 350 14.75 -15.07 25.27
CA GLN A 350 14.31 -13.73 24.83
C GLN A 350 14.42 -12.65 25.91
N SER A 351 14.37 -13.03 27.18
CA SER A 351 14.50 -12.11 28.32
C SER A 351 15.94 -11.68 28.63
N ARG A 352 16.94 -12.41 28.11
CA ARG A 352 18.36 -12.10 28.36
C ARG A 352 18.88 -11.09 27.35
N CYS A 353 19.86 -10.30 27.79
CA CYS A 353 20.60 -9.34 26.97
C CYS A 353 19.71 -8.28 26.29
N SER A 354 18.47 -8.09 26.78
CA SER A 354 17.53 -7.09 26.23
C SER A 354 18.03 -5.65 26.42
N LYS A 355 18.89 -5.39 27.41
CA LYS A 355 19.53 -4.09 27.63
C LYS A 355 20.50 -3.70 26.52
N LEU A 356 21.02 -4.68 25.76
CA LEU A 356 21.91 -4.45 24.61
C LEU A 356 21.14 -4.04 23.37
N LYS A 357 19.80 -4.21 23.35
CA LYS A 357 18.97 -3.83 22.23
C LYS A 357 18.59 -2.36 22.31
N GLU A 358 18.99 -1.64 21.31
CA GLU A 358 18.65 -0.23 21.12
C GLU A 358 17.33 -0.08 20.36
N LYS A 359 16.54 0.92 20.74
CA LYS A 359 15.35 1.32 19.96
C LYS A 359 15.61 2.62 19.23
N TYR A 360 15.44 2.60 17.94
CA TYR A 360 15.56 3.80 17.13
C TYR A 360 14.30 4.68 17.27
N ILE A 361 14.49 5.98 17.42
CA ILE A 361 13.43 6.98 17.36
C ILE A 361 13.56 7.66 15.99
N ILE A 362 12.66 7.31 15.07
CA ILE A 362 12.66 7.90 13.73
C ILE A 362 11.40 8.76 13.61
N GLU A 363 11.59 10.08 13.75
CA GLU A 363 10.49 11.05 13.62
C GLU A 363 10.07 11.22 12.16
N SER A 364 8.74 11.36 11.92
CA SER A 364 8.22 11.73 10.62
C SER A 364 8.59 13.19 10.29
N LYS A 365 8.81 13.52 8.99
CA LYS A 365 9.14 14.87 8.52
C LYS A 365 8.25 15.97 9.15
N LYS A 366 6.96 15.70 9.30
CA LYS A 366 5.98 16.64 9.83
C LYS A 366 6.22 17.00 11.31
N LYS A 367 6.64 16.03 12.13
CA LYS A 367 6.99 16.27 13.53
C LYS A 367 8.31 17.07 13.68
N ARG A 368 9.26 16.87 12.78
CA ARG A 368 10.49 17.70 12.75
C ARG A 368 10.17 19.18 12.45
N GLU A 369 9.35 19.43 11.42
CA GLU A 369 8.96 20.80 11.06
C GLU A 369 8.08 21.48 12.13
N GLU A 370 7.28 20.74 12.87
CA GLU A 370 6.51 21.26 14.01
C GLU A 370 7.40 21.54 15.22
N ASN A 371 8.40 20.72 15.51
CA ASN A 371 9.38 20.95 16.57
C ASN A 371 10.32 22.11 16.24
N ASP A 372 10.77 22.24 15.00
CA ASP A 372 11.61 23.35 14.54
C ASP A 372 10.86 24.69 14.55
N ARG A 373 9.54 24.70 14.34
CA ARG A 373 8.69 25.91 14.47
C ARG A 373 8.31 26.24 15.91
N GLY A 374 8.49 25.32 16.84
CA GLY A 374 8.15 25.49 18.26
C GLY A 374 9.28 26.00 19.14
N ILE A 375 10.48 26.25 18.63
CA ILE A 375 11.58 26.86 19.35
C ILE A 375 11.39 28.41 19.23
N PRO A 376 10.99 29.13 20.29
CA PRO A 376 10.94 30.58 20.21
C PRO A 376 12.38 31.11 20.07
N GLU A 377 12.61 32.01 19.12
CA GLU A 377 13.82 32.82 18.95
C GLU A 377 14.07 33.73 20.18
N LYS A 378 14.32 33.19 21.34
CA LYS A 378 14.56 33.91 22.58
C LYS A 378 15.77 33.43 23.36
N GLU A 379 16.84 33.03 22.71
CA GLU A 379 18.13 32.85 23.42
C GLU A 379 19.32 32.94 22.46
N MET A 380 19.44 34.07 21.75
CA MET A 380 20.69 34.50 21.14
C MET A 380 20.82 36.01 21.18
N MET A 381 20.79 36.58 22.39
CA MET A 381 21.40 37.88 22.62
C MET A 381 22.55 37.71 23.60
N PRO A 382 23.81 38.10 23.27
CA PRO A 382 24.89 38.12 24.23
C PRO A 382 24.61 39.18 25.26
N ASP A 383 24.76 38.80 26.52
CA ASP A 383 24.64 39.62 27.72
C ASP A 383 25.58 40.81 27.65
N ARG A 384 25.05 42.00 27.28
CA ARG A 384 25.73 43.28 27.41
C ARG A 384 25.42 43.89 28.78
N ARG A 385 25.89 43.27 29.85
CA ARG A 385 25.96 43.86 31.17
C ARG A 385 27.27 43.47 31.82
N ASN A 386 28.28 44.31 31.62
CA ASN A 386 29.35 44.61 32.57
C ASN A 386 30.42 45.45 31.86
N ASN A 387 30.28 46.74 31.90
CA ASN A 387 31.40 47.68 32.01
C ASN A 387 30.87 49.09 32.41
N THR A 388 30.66 49.24 33.71
CA THR A 388 30.65 50.55 34.35
C THR A 388 31.71 50.46 35.42
N ASN A 389 32.85 51.12 35.16
CA ASN A 389 33.67 51.80 36.19
C ASN A 389 35.02 52.18 35.57
N LEU A 390 35.17 53.45 35.21
CA LEU A 390 36.43 54.14 35.32
C LEU A 390 36.11 55.67 35.44
N PRO A 391 36.82 56.43 36.31
CA PRO A 391 36.36 57.72 36.81
C PRO A 391 36.79 58.88 35.94
N CYS A 392 36.05 59.99 36.10
CA CYS A 392 36.42 61.35 35.68
C CYS A 392 37.71 61.81 36.29
N THR A 393 38.60 62.32 35.46
CA THR A 393 39.56 63.35 35.91
C THR A 393 39.48 64.56 34.95
N ASP A 394 39.11 65.73 35.56
CA ASP A 394 39.22 67.03 34.96
C ASP A 394 40.68 67.36 34.53
N THR A 395 40.85 68.08 33.43
CA THR A 395 41.61 69.36 33.46
C THR A 395 41.76 69.95 32.06
N HIS A 396 41.40 71.25 31.96
CA HIS A 396 41.70 72.27 30.95
C HIS A 396 41.12 72.22 29.59
#